data_da45a1b225dc9d967c4a31b44fda8608
#
_entry.id   da45a1b225dc9d967c4a31b44fda8608
#
_cell.length_a   1.000
_cell.length_b   1.000
_cell.length_c   1.000
_cell.angle_alpha   90.00
_cell.angle_beta   90.00
_cell.angle_gamma   90.00
#
_symmetry.space_group_name_H-M   'P 1'
#
loop_
_entity.id
_entity.type
_entity.pdbx_description
1 polymer ?
#
loop_
_entity_poly.entity_id
_entity_poly.type
_entity_poly.pdbx_seq_one_letter_code
_entity_poly.pdbx_strand_id
1 'polypeptide(L)'
;MLFGSQPFTSALVMSNVKWFKYQWVWKKRKAGNFQLAKYQPLKITEDICVFGGNRVNYYPIPSEISESTKSRYKYKGGGAVANLEHMSSKEYIHQYNFGKEHGYPKNILEFGQEINSFHPTQKPVPLLEYLIKTYTNEGETVLDNTMGSGSTGVAAKRLNRFFVGIEMDDKYFEIASKRINEAQPSVSLFSDCP
;
A
#
# COMPACT_ATOMS: atom_id res chain seq x y z
N MET A 1 5.69 -7.20 2.38
CA MET A 1 4.21 -7.19 2.64
C MET A 1 3.58 -8.35 1.91
N LEU A 2 2.55 -8.96 2.50
CA LEU A 2 1.90 -10.15 1.93
C LEU A 2 0.37 -9.97 2.00
N PHE A 3 -0.30 -10.23 0.90
CA PHE A 3 -1.76 -10.22 0.82
C PHE A 3 -2.32 -11.55 1.34
N GLY A 4 -3.44 -11.48 2.03
CA GLY A 4 -4.10 -12.66 2.59
C GLY A 4 -5.58 -12.49 2.87
N SER A 5 -6.18 -13.60 3.20
CA SER A 5 -7.56 -13.69 3.65
C SER A 5 -7.68 -14.81 4.66
N GLN A 6 -8.59 -14.69 5.62
CA GLN A 6 -8.83 -15.76 6.59
C GLN A 6 -9.27 -17.07 5.91
N PRO A 7 -8.79 -18.25 6.38
CA PRO A 7 -7.92 -18.49 7.55
C PRO A 7 -6.42 -18.33 7.27
N PHE A 8 -6.02 -18.15 5.99
CA PHE A 8 -4.61 -18.03 5.58
C PHE A 8 -3.88 -16.88 6.29
N THR A 9 -4.54 -15.71 6.47
CA THR A 9 -3.95 -14.57 7.18
C THR A 9 -3.47 -14.96 8.59
N SER A 10 -4.26 -15.73 9.33
CA SER A 10 -3.88 -16.19 10.67
C SER A 10 -2.67 -17.11 10.62
N ALA A 11 -2.62 -18.07 9.70
CA ALA A 11 -1.48 -18.96 9.52
C ALA A 11 -0.23 -18.17 9.13
N LEU A 12 -0.36 -17.17 8.23
CA LEU A 12 0.72 -16.31 7.81
C LEU A 12 1.31 -15.50 8.97
N VAL A 13 0.47 -14.88 9.81
CA VAL A 13 0.92 -14.14 10.99
C VAL A 13 1.62 -15.07 11.98
N MET A 14 1.04 -16.23 12.25
CA MET A 14 1.61 -17.23 13.17
C MET A 14 2.92 -17.83 12.67
N SER A 15 3.16 -17.87 11.36
CA SER A 15 4.40 -18.40 10.80
C SER A 15 5.63 -17.57 11.21
N ASN A 16 5.46 -16.27 11.49
CA ASN A 16 6.55 -15.40 11.94
C ASN A 16 6.04 -14.20 12.78
N VAL A 17 5.52 -14.51 13.96
CA VAL A 17 5.01 -13.51 14.91
C VAL A 17 6.06 -12.46 15.27
N LYS A 18 7.33 -12.87 15.38
CA LYS A 18 8.44 -11.95 15.72
C LYS A 18 8.61 -10.83 14.68
N TRP A 19 8.38 -11.12 13.41
CA TRP A 19 8.54 -10.16 12.32
C TRP A 19 7.23 -9.46 11.94
N PHE A 20 6.08 -9.98 12.36
CA PHE A 20 4.80 -9.31 12.13
C PHE A 20 4.78 -7.96 12.86
N LYS A 21 4.36 -6.92 12.16
CA LYS A 21 4.26 -5.56 12.69
C LYS A 21 2.83 -5.12 12.85
N TYR A 22 2.09 -5.09 11.75
CA TYR A 22 0.69 -4.69 11.69
C TYR A 22 0.10 -5.10 10.34
N GLN A 23 -1.18 -4.83 10.16
CA GLN A 23 -1.86 -5.07 8.89
C GLN A 23 -2.63 -3.85 8.41
N TRP A 24 -2.71 -3.73 7.09
CA TRP A 24 -3.70 -2.91 6.41
C TRP A 24 -4.84 -3.80 5.98
N VAL A 25 -6.03 -3.20 5.82
CA VAL A 25 -7.22 -3.87 5.26
C VAL A 25 -7.58 -3.16 3.95
N TRP A 26 -7.43 -3.86 2.85
CA TRP A 26 -7.93 -3.36 1.58
C TRP A 26 -9.42 -3.61 1.47
N LYS A 27 -10.21 -2.53 1.41
CA LYS A 27 -11.66 -2.55 1.16
C LYS A 27 -11.91 -2.43 -0.33
N LYS A 28 -12.48 -3.46 -0.91
CA LYS A 28 -12.84 -3.57 -2.32
C LYS A 28 -14.19 -2.89 -2.58
N ARG A 29 -14.40 -2.38 -3.79
CA ARG A 29 -15.72 -1.82 -4.16
C ARG A 29 -16.77 -2.91 -4.41
N LYS A 30 -16.35 -4.10 -4.88
CA LYS A 30 -17.24 -5.22 -5.18
C LYS A 30 -16.87 -6.43 -4.33
N ALA A 31 -17.89 -7.15 -3.88
CA ALA A 31 -17.69 -8.43 -3.20
C ALA A 31 -17.35 -9.55 -4.20
N GLY A 32 -16.54 -10.51 -3.73
CA GLY A 32 -16.07 -11.62 -4.56
C GLY A 32 -16.82 -12.95 -4.37
N ASN A 33 -17.71 -13.05 -3.38
CA ASN A 33 -18.29 -14.32 -2.96
C ASN A 33 -19.83 -14.36 -3.06
N PHE A 34 -20.41 -13.82 -4.13
CA PHE A 34 -21.87 -13.76 -4.33
C PHE A 34 -22.57 -15.11 -4.23
N GLN A 35 -21.91 -16.18 -4.65
CA GLN A 35 -22.47 -17.53 -4.58
C GLN A 35 -22.77 -17.97 -3.15
N LEU A 36 -22.06 -17.43 -2.17
CA LEU A 36 -22.19 -17.74 -0.75
C LEU A 36 -23.07 -16.74 0.00
N ALA A 37 -23.66 -15.76 -0.67
CA ALA A 37 -24.43 -14.68 -0.06
C ALA A 37 -25.61 -15.14 0.83
N LYS A 38 -26.16 -16.33 0.54
CA LYS A 38 -27.23 -16.93 1.34
C LYS A 38 -26.75 -17.58 2.65
N TYR A 39 -25.44 -17.85 2.77
CA TYR A 39 -24.88 -18.62 3.88
C TYR A 39 -23.94 -17.81 4.74
N GLN A 40 -23.37 -16.72 4.21
CA GLN A 40 -22.40 -15.90 4.93
C GLN A 40 -22.38 -14.46 4.37
N PRO A 41 -21.89 -13.49 5.16
CA PRO A 41 -21.73 -12.12 4.69
C PRO A 41 -20.84 -12.03 3.44
N LEU A 42 -21.17 -11.08 2.55
CA LEU A 42 -20.35 -10.78 1.38
C LEU A 42 -18.98 -10.22 1.80
N LYS A 43 -17.91 -10.83 1.31
CA LYS A 43 -16.54 -10.44 1.62
C LYS A 43 -16.06 -9.32 0.69
N ILE A 44 -15.81 -8.15 1.26
CA ILE A 44 -15.31 -6.99 0.54
C ILE A 44 -13.89 -6.58 1.00
N THR A 45 -13.26 -7.34 1.88
CA THR A 45 -11.95 -7.00 2.44
C THR A 45 -10.90 -8.04 2.09
N GLU A 46 -9.65 -7.60 2.04
CA GLU A 46 -8.45 -8.42 1.95
C GLU A 46 -7.39 -7.84 2.89
N ASP A 47 -6.66 -8.72 3.59
CA ASP A 47 -5.64 -8.31 4.54
C ASP A 47 -4.30 -8.09 3.82
N ILE A 48 -3.52 -7.11 4.28
CA ILE A 48 -2.16 -6.86 3.81
C ILE A 48 -1.26 -6.86 5.04
N CYS A 49 -0.60 -7.97 5.30
CA CYS A 49 0.27 -8.15 6.44
C CYS A 49 1.64 -7.52 6.20
N VAL A 50 2.09 -6.70 7.13
CA VAL A 50 3.43 -6.09 7.11
C VAL A 50 4.35 -6.86 8.04
N PHE A 51 5.44 -7.35 7.47
CA PHE A 51 6.52 -8.00 8.20
C PHE A 51 7.82 -7.24 8.00
N GLY A 52 8.69 -7.26 9.00
CA GLY A 52 10.00 -6.64 8.93
C GLY A 52 10.84 -6.98 10.15
N GLY A 53 12.14 -6.71 10.06
CA GLY A 53 13.08 -6.87 11.18
C GLY A 53 12.83 -5.85 12.29
N ASN A 54 13.91 -5.27 12.83
CA ASN A 54 13.80 -4.32 13.95
C ASN A 54 13.05 -3.04 13.55
N ARG A 55 13.27 -2.51 12.35
CA ARG A 55 12.59 -1.33 11.81
C ARG A 55 12.00 -1.64 10.44
N VAL A 56 10.86 -1.05 10.14
CA VAL A 56 10.25 -1.00 8.82
C VAL A 56 10.23 0.46 8.41
N ASN A 57 10.74 0.76 7.22
CA ASN A 57 10.58 2.10 6.66
C ASN A 57 9.08 2.39 6.52
N TYR A 58 8.68 3.56 6.96
CA TYR A 58 7.28 3.97 6.89
C TYR A 58 7.20 5.47 6.61
N TYR A 59 6.70 5.80 5.43
CA TYR A 59 6.50 7.15 4.95
C TYR A 59 4.98 7.40 4.87
N PRO A 60 4.36 7.94 5.93
CA PRO A 60 2.91 8.10 5.99
C PRO A 60 2.41 9.08 4.92
N ILE A 61 1.55 8.61 4.04
CA ILE A 61 0.93 9.47 3.03
C ILE A 61 -0.15 10.32 3.72
N PRO A 62 -0.12 11.65 3.59
CA PRO A 62 -1.09 12.53 4.24
C PRO A 62 -2.52 12.22 3.83
N SER A 63 -3.44 12.23 4.79
CA SER A 63 -4.88 12.13 4.56
C SER A 63 -5.57 13.45 4.88
N GLU A 64 -6.71 13.71 4.26
CA GLU A 64 -7.53 14.84 4.61
C GLU A 64 -8.09 14.69 6.02
N ILE A 65 -8.16 15.80 6.75
CA ILE A 65 -8.83 15.86 8.05
C ILE A 65 -10.13 16.66 7.92
N SER A 66 -11.16 16.21 8.62
CA SER A 66 -12.45 16.91 8.63
C SER A 66 -12.33 18.29 9.30
N GLU A 67 -13.18 19.24 8.91
CA GLU A 67 -13.22 20.58 9.51
C GLU A 67 -13.44 20.53 11.02
N SER A 68 -14.23 19.58 11.52
CA SER A 68 -14.40 19.35 12.94
C SER A 68 -13.10 18.95 13.65
N THR A 69 -12.23 18.20 12.97
CA THR A 69 -10.91 17.85 13.49
C THR A 69 -9.98 19.06 13.48
N LYS A 70 -9.96 19.83 12.38
CA LYS A 70 -9.17 21.08 12.29
C LYS A 70 -9.55 22.07 13.39
N SER A 71 -10.85 22.26 13.67
CA SER A 71 -11.31 23.16 14.73
C SER A 71 -10.86 22.70 16.13
N ARG A 72 -10.82 21.40 16.38
CA ARG A 72 -10.35 20.81 17.65
C ARG A 72 -8.86 21.05 17.89
N TYR A 73 -8.04 21.01 16.82
CA TYR A 73 -6.62 21.33 16.89
C TYR A 73 -6.34 22.83 17.10
N LYS A 74 -7.18 23.72 16.57
CA LYS A 74 -7.09 25.16 16.85
C LYS A 74 -7.29 25.50 18.33
N TYR A 75 -8.08 24.69 19.05
CA TYR A 75 -8.45 24.95 20.47
C TYR A 75 -7.44 24.38 21.48
N LYS A 76 -6.70 23.32 21.14
CA LYS A 76 -5.67 22.74 21.99
C LYS A 76 -4.30 23.15 21.44
N GLY A 77 -3.77 24.24 21.95
CA GLY A 77 -2.39 24.64 21.69
C GLY A 77 -1.43 23.48 21.96
N GLY A 78 -0.82 22.93 20.91
CA GLY A 78 0.26 21.95 20.99
C GLY A 78 -0.17 20.61 21.60
N GLY A 79 -0.82 19.77 20.81
CA GLY A 79 -0.88 18.33 21.09
C GLY A 79 0.52 17.76 21.08
N ALA A 80 0.92 17.06 22.17
CA ALA A 80 2.21 16.39 22.27
C ALA A 80 2.46 15.54 21.01
N VAL A 81 3.47 15.89 20.26
CA VAL A 81 4.05 15.02 19.25
C VAL A 81 4.62 13.87 20.06
N ALA A 82 3.94 12.72 20.06
CA ALA A 82 4.48 11.51 20.66
C ALA A 82 5.90 11.34 20.14
N ASN A 83 6.85 10.99 21.01
CA ASN A 83 8.25 10.84 20.70
C ASN A 83 8.47 10.02 19.42
N LEU A 84 8.60 10.72 18.29
CA LEU A 84 8.81 10.15 16.97
C LEU A 84 10.31 9.86 16.71
N GLU A 85 11.10 9.72 17.78
CA GLU A 85 12.54 9.44 17.71
C GLU A 85 12.88 8.15 16.95
N HIS A 86 11.87 7.33 16.63
CA HIS A 86 12.05 6.05 15.95
C HIS A 86 11.56 6.02 14.49
N MET A 87 11.14 7.14 13.92
CA MET A 87 10.70 7.20 12.51
C MET A 87 11.82 7.76 11.62
N SER A 88 12.04 7.11 10.49
CA SER A 88 13.17 7.31 9.58
C SER A 88 13.16 8.63 8.78
N SER A 89 12.31 9.60 9.09
CA SER A 89 12.42 10.94 8.52
C SER A 89 11.68 12.00 9.33
N LYS A 90 12.36 12.63 10.27
CA LYS A 90 11.86 13.86 10.92
C LYS A 90 11.49 14.92 9.87
N GLU A 91 12.28 15.06 8.81
CA GLU A 91 12.06 16.01 7.71
C GLU A 91 10.74 15.76 6.97
N TYR A 92 10.43 14.50 6.62
CA TYR A 92 9.20 14.15 5.93
C TYR A 92 7.93 14.47 6.74
N ILE A 93 7.98 14.25 8.05
CA ILE A 93 6.84 14.53 8.95
C ILE A 93 6.64 16.04 9.10
N HIS A 94 7.71 16.82 9.16
CA HIS A 94 7.63 18.29 9.24
C HIS A 94 7.05 18.90 7.96
N GLN A 95 7.37 18.34 6.78
CA GLN A 95 6.90 18.83 5.50
C GLN A 95 5.36 18.85 5.40
N TYR A 96 4.69 17.85 5.98
CA TYR A 96 3.23 17.67 5.83
C TYR A 96 2.40 18.18 7.00
N ASN A 97 2.98 18.75 8.06
CA ASN A 97 2.23 19.31 9.19
C ASN A 97 1.17 18.33 9.75
N PHE A 98 1.56 17.06 9.90
CA PHE A 98 0.64 16.04 10.42
C PHE A 98 0.04 16.44 11.77
N GLY A 99 -1.26 16.20 11.93
CA GLY A 99 -2.02 16.53 13.12
C GLY A 99 -2.63 17.93 13.09
N LYS A 100 -2.13 18.88 12.28
CA LYS A 100 -2.71 20.22 12.12
C LYS A 100 -3.47 20.37 10.81
N GLU A 101 -2.80 20.10 9.70
CA GLU A 101 -3.33 20.27 8.34
C GLU A 101 -3.70 18.93 7.72
N HIS A 102 -2.93 17.90 8.03
CA HIS A 102 -3.10 16.55 7.50
C HIS A 102 -3.24 15.52 8.61
N GLY A 103 -4.05 14.51 8.36
CA GLY A 103 -4.19 13.34 9.23
C GLY A 103 -3.20 12.24 8.86
N TYR A 104 -2.87 11.41 9.84
CA TYR A 104 -2.19 10.15 9.56
C TYR A 104 -3.10 9.17 8.83
N PRO A 105 -2.57 8.31 7.95
CA PRO A 105 -3.37 7.31 7.27
C PRO A 105 -3.99 6.33 8.26
N LYS A 106 -5.21 5.91 7.96
CA LYS A 106 -5.89 4.84 8.68
C LYS A 106 -5.54 3.51 8.03
N ASN A 107 -5.64 2.41 8.77
CA ASN A 107 -5.29 1.08 8.30
C ASN A 107 -6.30 0.46 7.31
N ILE A 108 -7.33 1.20 6.91
CA ILE A 108 -8.30 0.77 5.88
C ILE A 108 -8.01 1.57 4.61
N LEU A 109 -7.73 0.84 3.52
CA LEU A 109 -7.46 1.39 2.20
C LEU A 109 -8.61 1.07 1.25
N GLU A 110 -9.20 2.09 0.64
CA GLU A 110 -10.32 1.93 -0.29
C GLU A 110 -9.84 2.11 -1.73
N PHE A 111 -9.62 1.01 -2.43
CA PHE A 111 -9.27 0.99 -3.85
C PHE A 111 -10.20 0.07 -4.63
N GLY A 112 -10.63 0.53 -5.80
CA GLY A 112 -11.40 -0.30 -6.72
C GLY A 112 -10.56 -1.44 -7.30
N GLN A 113 -11.20 -2.55 -7.62
CA GLN A 113 -10.58 -3.61 -8.43
C GLN A 113 -10.47 -3.17 -9.88
N GLU A 114 -9.48 -3.68 -10.60
CA GLU A 114 -9.37 -3.46 -12.04
C GLU A 114 -10.50 -4.20 -12.79
N ILE A 115 -11.07 -3.53 -13.79
CA ILE A 115 -12.21 -4.06 -14.56
C ILE A 115 -11.72 -5.12 -15.56
N ASN A 116 -10.56 -4.89 -16.18
CA ASN A 116 -9.97 -5.80 -17.16
C ASN A 116 -8.75 -6.49 -16.53
N SER A 117 -9.03 -7.52 -15.76
CA SER A 117 -8.00 -8.28 -15.06
C SER A 117 -7.37 -9.33 -15.98
N PHE A 118 -6.04 -9.31 -16.11
CA PHE A 118 -5.27 -10.34 -16.81
C PHE A 118 -5.01 -11.58 -15.95
N HIS A 119 -5.20 -11.45 -14.63
CA HIS A 119 -4.98 -12.54 -13.68
C HIS A 119 -6.06 -12.53 -12.61
N PRO A 120 -6.60 -13.71 -12.17
CA PRO A 120 -7.71 -13.79 -11.21
C PRO A 120 -7.47 -13.07 -9.89
N THR A 121 -6.22 -13.02 -9.43
CA THR A 121 -5.82 -12.37 -8.15
C THR A 121 -5.12 -11.03 -8.35
N GLN A 122 -5.22 -10.44 -9.55
CA GLN A 122 -4.58 -9.17 -9.86
C GLN A 122 -4.94 -8.07 -8.86
N LYS A 123 -3.93 -7.38 -8.37
CA LYS A 123 -4.11 -6.23 -7.48
C LYS A 123 -4.16 -4.93 -8.30
N PRO A 124 -4.98 -3.95 -7.90
CA PRO A 124 -5.04 -2.67 -8.59
C PRO A 124 -3.72 -1.91 -8.46
N VAL A 125 -3.23 -1.39 -9.58
CA VAL A 125 -1.98 -0.62 -9.63
C VAL A 125 -1.98 0.55 -8.64
N PRO A 126 -3.06 1.36 -8.49
CA PRO A 126 -3.09 2.45 -7.51
C PRO A 126 -2.91 2.01 -6.05
N LEU A 127 -3.42 0.83 -5.65
CA LEU A 127 -3.18 0.28 -4.32
C LEU A 127 -1.70 -0.05 -4.12
N LEU A 128 -1.07 -0.65 -5.14
CA LEU A 128 0.35 -1.02 -5.09
C LEU A 128 1.23 0.22 -5.09
N GLU A 129 0.88 1.26 -5.86
CA GLU A 129 1.56 2.56 -5.83
C GLU A 129 1.51 3.19 -4.43
N TYR A 130 0.34 3.17 -3.77
CA TYR A 130 0.19 3.65 -2.40
C TYR A 130 1.12 2.90 -1.44
N LEU A 131 1.13 1.57 -1.50
CA LEU A 131 1.96 0.74 -0.63
C LEU A 131 3.46 0.93 -0.91
N ILE A 132 3.87 0.99 -2.17
CA ILE A 132 5.27 1.21 -2.56
C ILE A 132 5.75 2.58 -2.06
N LYS A 133 4.97 3.65 -2.24
CA LYS A 133 5.29 4.99 -1.70
C LYS A 133 5.41 4.98 -0.18
N THR A 134 4.56 4.21 0.51
CA THR A 134 4.55 4.14 1.97
C THR A 134 5.79 3.45 2.54
N TYR A 135 6.46 2.58 1.79
CA TYR A 135 7.54 1.75 2.34
C TYR A 135 8.88 1.88 1.62
N THR A 136 8.93 2.64 0.52
CA THR A 136 10.15 2.81 -0.27
C THR A 136 10.35 4.24 -0.73
N ASN A 137 11.63 4.60 -0.96
CA ASN A 137 12.02 5.82 -1.68
C ASN A 137 12.29 5.53 -3.15
N GLU A 138 12.39 6.59 -3.96
CA GLU A 138 12.84 6.48 -5.36
C GLU A 138 14.23 5.85 -5.42
N GLY A 139 14.48 5.04 -6.44
CA GLY A 139 15.72 4.30 -6.62
C GLY A 139 15.88 3.05 -5.75
N GLU A 140 14.95 2.78 -4.80
CA GLU A 140 14.97 1.52 -4.05
C GLU A 140 14.37 0.37 -4.87
N THR A 141 14.68 -0.88 -4.49
CA THR A 141 14.24 -2.07 -5.21
C THR A 141 12.99 -2.68 -4.57
N VAL A 142 12.01 -2.97 -5.39
CA VAL A 142 10.79 -3.72 -5.03
C VAL A 142 10.90 -5.13 -5.60
N LEU A 143 10.73 -6.13 -4.75
CA LEU A 143 10.68 -7.55 -5.14
C LEU A 143 9.25 -8.06 -5.06
N ASP A 144 8.82 -8.77 -6.10
CA ASP A 144 7.59 -9.57 -6.11
C ASP A 144 7.93 -10.98 -6.63
N ASN A 145 7.94 -11.94 -5.72
CA ASN A 145 8.31 -13.33 -6.00
C ASN A 145 7.16 -14.17 -6.62
N THR A 146 6.01 -13.57 -6.84
CA THR A 146 4.82 -14.18 -7.47
C THR A 146 4.06 -13.11 -8.24
N MET A 147 4.76 -12.45 -9.18
CA MET A 147 4.30 -11.20 -9.78
C MET A 147 3.03 -11.33 -10.64
N GLY A 148 2.64 -12.55 -11.04
CA GLY A 148 1.45 -12.79 -11.86
C GLY A 148 1.48 -11.94 -13.13
N SER A 149 0.47 -11.10 -13.32
CA SER A 149 0.40 -10.17 -14.46
C SER A 149 1.24 -8.88 -14.30
N GLY A 150 2.12 -8.79 -13.31
CA GLY A 150 3.12 -7.72 -13.17
C GLY A 150 2.61 -6.38 -12.64
N SER A 151 1.48 -6.33 -11.95
CA SER A 151 0.93 -5.05 -11.43
C SER A 151 1.87 -4.34 -10.46
N THR A 152 2.62 -5.11 -9.64
CA THR A 152 3.65 -4.56 -8.74
C THR A 152 4.79 -3.91 -9.53
N GLY A 153 5.24 -4.56 -10.61
CA GLY A 153 6.28 -4.01 -11.48
C GLY A 153 5.85 -2.74 -12.22
N VAL A 154 4.59 -2.70 -12.70
CA VAL A 154 4.00 -1.49 -13.28
C VAL A 154 4.00 -0.34 -12.27
N ALA A 155 3.55 -0.60 -11.04
CA ALA A 155 3.53 0.40 -9.97
C ALA A 155 4.95 0.88 -9.60
N ALA A 156 5.89 -0.05 -9.45
CA ALA A 156 7.29 0.27 -9.14
C ALA A 156 7.93 1.15 -10.22
N LYS A 157 7.76 0.78 -11.50
CA LYS A 157 8.28 1.57 -12.63
C LYS A 157 7.70 2.96 -12.70
N ARG A 158 6.38 3.12 -12.51
CA ARG A 158 5.72 4.42 -12.48
C ARG A 158 6.26 5.34 -11.38
N LEU A 159 6.74 4.76 -10.31
CA LEU A 159 7.26 5.47 -9.15
C LEU A 159 8.79 5.58 -9.12
N ASN A 160 9.48 5.31 -10.22
CA ASN A 160 10.94 5.33 -10.31
C ASN A 160 11.64 4.39 -9.30
N ARG A 161 11.07 3.20 -9.04
CA ARG A 161 11.70 2.14 -8.24
C ARG A 161 12.24 1.07 -9.18
N PHE A 162 13.36 0.45 -8.80
CA PHE A 162 13.79 -0.78 -9.45
C PHE A 162 12.84 -1.91 -9.10
N PHE A 163 12.68 -2.85 -10.02
CA PHE A 163 11.78 -3.98 -9.84
C PHE A 163 12.46 -5.30 -10.16
N VAL A 164 12.27 -6.27 -9.28
CA VAL A 164 12.62 -7.67 -9.49
C VAL A 164 11.35 -8.49 -9.38
N GLY A 165 10.94 -9.15 -10.45
CA GLY A 165 9.74 -9.99 -10.49
C GLY A 165 10.10 -11.44 -10.81
N ILE A 166 9.40 -12.38 -10.16
CA ILE A 166 9.50 -13.82 -10.42
C ILE A 166 8.09 -14.32 -10.71
N GLU A 167 7.96 -15.07 -11.80
CA GLU A 167 6.72 -15.74 -12.19
C GLU A 167 7.07 -17.09 -12.81
N MET A 168 6.34 -18.13 -12.43
CA MET A 168 6.57 -19.50 -12.87
C MET A 168 5.81 -19.82 -14.18
N ASP A 169 4.66 -19.19 -14.38
CA ASP A 169 3.84 -19.39 -15.58
C ASP A 169 4.35 -18.50 -16.72
N ASP A 170 4.80 -19.11 -17.80
CA ASP A 170 5.39 -18.41 -18.95
C ASP A 170 4.43 -17.37 -19.56
N LYS A 171 3.13 -17.68 -19.63
CA LYS A 171 2.13 -16.76 -20.20
C LYS A 171 1.96 -15.50 -19.33
N TYR A 172 1.89 -15.70 -18.01
CA TYR A 172 1.82 -14.56 -17.09
C TYR A 172 3.13 -13.80 -17.07
N PHE A 173 4.27 -14.46 -17.19
CA PHE A 173 5.57 -13.81 -17.31
C PHE A 173 5.64 -12.89 -18.55
N GLU A 174 5.18 -13.37 -19.71
CA GLU A 174 5.13 -12.56 -20.93
C GLU A 174 4.19 -11.36 -20.79
N ILE A 175 2.99 -11.57 -20.23
CA ILE A 175 2.02 -10.50 -19.96
C ILE A 175 2.63 -9.45 -19.02
N ALA A 176 3.26 -9.88 -17.93
CA ALA A 176 3.90 -9.02 -16.95
C ALA A 176 5.03 -8.20 -17.60
N SER A 177 5.90 -8.86 -18.34
CA SER A 177 7.04 -8.23 -19.03
C SER A 177 6.56 -7.14 -19.99
N LYS A 178 5.55 -7.42 -20.79
CA LYS A 178 4.95 -6.44 -21.71
C LYS A 178 4.38 -5.25 -20.95
N ARG A 179 3.53 -5.48 -19.94
CA ARG A 179 2.89 -4.42 -19.15
C ARG A 179 3.90 -3.54 -18.43
N ILE A 180 4.94 -4.14 -17.87
CA ILE A 180 6.00 -3.40 -17.18
C ILE A 180 6.80 -2.57 -18.17
N ASN A 181 7.15 -3.13 -19.35
CA ASN A 181 7.91 -2.41 -20.37
C ASN A 181 7.13 -1.20 -20.94
N GLU A 182 5.82 -1.34 -21.12
CA GLU A 182 4.94 -0.27 -21.61
C GLU A 182 4.62 0.81 -20.57
N ALA A 183 4.80 0.51 -19.28
CA ALA A 183 4.53 1.48 -18.21
C ALA A 183 5.48 2.68 -18.32
N GLN A 184 4.93 3.88 -18.21
CA GLN A 184 5.70 5.12 -18.18
C GLN A 184 5.84 5.61 -16.73
N PRO A 185 6.97 6.21 -16.34
CA PRO A 185 7.10 6.91 -15.07
C PRO A 185 6.02 7.97 -14.93
N SER A 186 5.47 8.11 -13.74
CA SER A 186 4.58 9.22 -13.45
C SER A 186 5.37 10.51 -13.55
N VAL A 187 4.96 11.41 -14.43
CA VAL A 187 5.60 12.74 -14.52
C VAL A 187 5.34 13.43 -13.18
N SER A 188 6.39 13.68 -12.42
CA SER A 188 6.32 14.55 -11.26
C SER A 188 5.99 15.95 -11.74
N LEU A 189 4.78 16.43 -11.47
CA LEU A 189 4.38 17.83 -11.75
C LEU A 189 5.13 18.84 -10.86
N PHE A 190 6.12 18.40 -10.10
CA PHE A 190 6.87 19.21 -9.14
C PHE A 190 8.39 19.22 -9.40
N SER A 191 8.83 19.02 -10.64
CA SER A 191 10.25 19.15 -10.99
C SER A 191 10.70 20.59 -11.28
N ASP A 192 9.82 21.57 -11.19
CA ASP A 192 10.18 22.99 -11.44
C ASP A 192 9.73 23.89 -10.29
N CYS A 193 10.50 23.87 -9.20
CA CYS A 193 10.62 25.04 -8.34
C CYS A 193 12.12 25.25 -8.07
N PRO A 194 12.67 26.38 -8.56
CA PRO A 194 14.08 26.73 -8.39
C PRO A 194 14.42 27.01 -6.92
#